data_d233f2f3bca1151836c45c1fb588e698
#
_entry.id   d233f2f3bca1151836c45c1fb588e698
#
_cell.length_a   1.000
_cell.length_b   1.000
_cell.length_c   1.000
_cell.angle_alpha   90.00
_cell.angle_beta   90.00
_cell.angle_gamma   90.00
#
_symmetry.space_group_name_H-M   'P 1'
#
loop_
_entity.id
_entity.type
_entity.pdbx_description
1 polymer ?
#
loop_
_entity_poly.entity_id
_entity_poly.type
_entity_poly.pdbx_seq_one_letter_code
_entity_poly.pdbx_strand_id
1 'polypeptide(L)'
;MKKKTIIRLSITLIVIAALALWINSRWSAWFHNEAELPYAPQSEPGRVLLTFGDENELSRNISWQYDSIVVPSHVELVDTLSKDTIQIDAQGEIFQSRSGKAAYYVAKLRTLQPDRYYTYRVCNEGKTSSWYSFRTYNQSTRNDYSFMYVGDVQDSINGKANHFFREALQRHPDTEFFVFGGDLTERPTEQRWEETYRGLDSIGQQYPVITVTGNHEYLKYIIRKLERRFSLVFSYYLDSMVGENQVYTLKYNDMQIFCLDSNREFFYLWTQKKWLEEQLKKSNARWKIVVLHHPLYSIKGSMNNLFQRTMFNPLVEEYGVDLVLQGHEHAYARMTAHGENGEAQAPV
;
A
#
# COMPACT_ATOMS: atom_id res chain seq x y z
N MET A 1 11.35 35.56 47.62
CA MET A 1 10.42 34.51 47.11
C MET A 1 10.04 33.59 48.29
N LYS A 2 8.73 33.22 48.39
CA LYS A 2 8.28 32.30 49.45
C LYS A 2 8.83 30.88 49.15
N LYS A 3 9.28 30.16 50.19
CA LYS A 3 9.86 28.81 50.08
C LYS A 3 9.07 27.87 49.18
N LYS A 4 7.74 27.93 49.24
CA LYS A 4 6.81 27.18 48.36
C LYS A 4 6.97 27.52 46.86
N THR A 5 7.26 28.78 46.53
CA THR A 5 7.47 29.21 45.11
C THR A 5 8.80 28.65 44.57
N ILE A 6 9.85 28.63 45.38
CA ILE A 6 11.14 28.04 44.99
C ILE A 6 10.99 26.55 44.74
N ILE A 7 10.33 25.82 45.61
CA ILE A 7 10.08 24.38 45.47
C ILE A 7 9.28 24.10 44.17
N ARG A 8 8.21 24.87 43.90
CA ARG A 8 7.44 24.70 42.66
C ARG A 8 8.29 24.95 41.43
N LEU A 9 9.08 26.02 41.40
CA LEU A 9 10.00 26.32 40.30
C LEU A 9 11.03 25.21 40.09
N SER A 10 11.62 24.68 41.17
CA SER A 10 12.58 23.58 41.07
C SER A 10 11.94 22.30 40.51
N ILE A 11 10.73 21.95 40.96
CA ILE A 11 10.00 20.79 40.43
C ILE A 11 9.69 21.00 38.96
N THR A 12 9.22 22.19 38.57
CA THR A 12 8.94 22.51 37.14
C THR A 12 10.18 22.37 36.27
N LEU A 13 11.33 22.89 36.74
CA LEU A 13 12.61 22.77 36.03
C LEU A 13 13.05 21.30 35.88
N ILE A 14 12.91 20.49 36.93
CA ILE A 14 13.23 19.06 36.90
C ILE A 14 12.32 18.34 35.86
N VAL A 15 11.03 18.63 35.85
CA VAL A 15 10.09 18.03 34.89
C VAL A 15 10.46 18.44 33.48
N ILE A 16 10.76 19.73 33.24
CA ILE A 16 11.20 20.21 31.91
C ILE A 16 12.50 19.53 31.48
N ALA A 17 13.49 19.42 32.39
CA ALA A 17 14.74 18.74 32.08
C ALA A 17 14.54 17.25 31.78
N ALA A 18 13.72 16.56 32.54
CA ALA A 18 13.39 15.16 32.31
C ALA A 18 12.68 14.98 30.97
N LEU A 19 11.73 15.85 30.63
CA LEU A 19 11.04 15.85 29.35
C LEU A 19 12.00 16.11 28.17
N ALA A 20 12.92 17.10 28.34
CA ALA A 20 13.91 17.38 27.31
C ALA A 20 14.88 16.19 27.09
N LEU A 21 15.32 15.53 28.15
CA LEU A 21 16.14 14.32 28.05
C LEU A 21 15.38 13.18 27.39
N TRP A 22 14.11 13.00 27.73
CA TRP A 22 13.27 12.00 27.10
C TRP A 22 13.06 12.28 25.62
N ILE A 23 12.73 13.52 25.22
CA ILE A 23 12.61 13.95 23.82
C ILE A 23 13.94 13.70 23.09
N ASN A 24 15.07 14.11 23.68
CA ASN A 24 16.38 13.90 23.07
C ASN A 24 16.69 12.41 22.87
N SER A 25 16.34 11.56 23.82
CA SER A 25 16.52 10.10 23.71
C SER A 25 15.68 9.46 22.60
N ARG A 26 14.57 10.10 22.22
CA ARG A 26 13.66 9.64 21.16
C ARG A 26 13.84 10.38 19.84
N TRP A 27 14.66 11.42 19.81
CA TRP A 27 14.79 12.33 18.65
C TRP A 27 15.09 11.59 17.35
N SER A 28 16.07 10.69 17.36
CA SER A 28 16.42 9.91 16.17
C SER A 28 15.32 8.95 15.74
N ALA A 29 14.61 8.34 16.69
CA ALA A 29 13.48 7.49 16.37
C ALA A 29 12.33 8.24 15.66
N TRP A 30 12.12 9.51 16.03
CA TRP A 30 11.01 10.32 15.50
C TRP A 30 11.36 11.12 14.25
N PHE A 31 12.61 11.59 14.12
CA PHE A 31 12.98 12.59 13.11
C PHE A 31 14.17 12.21 12.24
N HIS A 32 14.86 11.10 12.52
CA HIS A 32 15.98 10.67 11.69
C HIS A 32 15.50 9.87 10.50
N ASN A 33 15.80 10.35 9.31
CA ASN A 33 15.65 9.60 8.07
C ASN A 33 17.03 9.04 7.67
N GLU A 34 17.07 7.75 7.36
CA GLU A 34 18.27 7.08 6.89
C GLU A 34 18.83 7.76 5.64
N ALA A 35 20.15 7.91 5.59
CA ALA A 35 20.83 8.43 4.41
C ALA A 35 20.72 7.43 3.25
N GLU A 36 20.55 7.94 2.04
CA GLU A 36 20.53 7.12 0.85
C GLU A 36 21.92 7.13 0.17
N LEU A 37 22.34 5.97 -0.30
CA LEU A 37 23.52 5.88 -1.16
C LEU A 37 23.21 6.43 -2.55
N PRO A 38 24.18 7.02 -3.25
CA PRO A 38 23.98 7.45 -4.63
C PRO A 38 23.44 6.31 -5.51
N TYR A 39 22.44 6.63 -6.30
CA TYR A 39 21.80 5.71 -7.22
C TYR A 39 21.68 6.34 -8.61
N ALA A 40 22.05 5.58 -9.62
CA ALA A 40 21.81 5.89 -11.01
C ALA A 40 20.93 4.80 -11.62
N PRO A 41 19.74 5.14 -12.12
CA PRO A 41 18.88 4.16 -12.77
C PRO A 41 19.54 3.62 -14.04
N GLN A 42 19.18 2.40 -14.41
CA GLN A 42 19.64 1.79 -15.65
C GLN A 42 18.87 2.35 -16.84
N SER A 43 19.55 2.49 -17.98
CA SER A 43 18.91 2.79 -19.26
C SER A 43 18.29 1.53 -19.89
N GLU A 44 17.66 0.70 -19.08
CA GLU A 44 16.87 -0.46 -19.44
C GLU A 44 15.58 -0.43 -18.63
N PRO A 45 14.41 -0.76 -19.23
CA PRO A 45 13.16 -0.81 -18.49
C PRO A 45 13.21 -1.85 -17.37
N GLY A 46 12.97 -1.44 -16.14
CA GLY A 46 13.04 -2.31 -14.97
C GLY A 46 12.01 -1.96 -13.89
N ARG A 47 11.98 -2.74 -12.82
CA ARG A 47 11.07 -2.51 -11.70
C ARG A 47 9.60 -2.44 -12.11
N VAL A 48 9.22 -3.28 -13.04
CA VAL A 48 7.86 -3.34 -13.57
C VAL A 48 6.92 -3.92 -12.52
N LEU A 49 5.82 -3.21 -12.27
CA LEU A 49 4.76 -3.68 -11.37
C LEU A 49 3.39 -3.50 -12.01
N LEU A 50 2.51 -4.47 -11.77
CA LEU A 50 1.12 -4.50 -12.17
C LEU A 50 0.24 -4.21 -10.95
N THR A 51 -0.60 -3.20 -11.04
CA THR A 51 -1.58 -2.87 -10.00
C THR A 51 -2.98 -2.84 -10.59
N PHE A 52 -3.99 -2.81 -9.74
CA PHE A 52 -5.33 -2.44 -10.21
C PHE A 52 -5.32 -1.00 -10.72
N GLY A 53 -6.18 -0.72 -11.68
CA GLY A 53 -6.35 0.60 -12.25
C GLY A 53 -7.32 1.48 -11.47
N ASP A 54 -7.82 2.50 -12.17
CA ASP A 54 -8.57 3.59 -11.56
C ASP A 54 -10.06 3.28 -11.31
N GLU A 55 -10.66 2.29 -11.99
CA GLU A 55 -12.11 2.21 -12.08
C GLU A 55 -12.70 0.92 -11.52
N ASN A 56 -12.22 -0.23 -11.96
CA ASN A 56 -12.83 -1.52 -11.64
C ASN A 56 -11.84 -2.68 -11.82
N GLU A 57 -12.34 -3.88 -11.62
CA GLU A 57 -11.59 -5.12 -11.77
C GLU A 57 -11.02 -5.39 -13.17
N LEU A 58 -11.48 -4.67 -14.19
CA LEU A 58 -11.00 -4.79 -15.57
C LEU A 58 -9.99 -3.72 -15.96
N SER A 59 -9.59 -2.84 -15.05
CA SER A 59 -8.53 -1.87 -15.27
C SER A 59 -7.24 -2.28 -14.58
N ARG A 60 -6.09 -1.96 -15.20
CA ARG A 60 -4.76 -2.20 -14.63
C ARG A 60 -3.89 -0.97 -14.87
N ASN A 61 -2.98 -0.75 -13.94
CA ASN A 61 -1.87 0.18 -14.15
C ASN A 61 -0.57 -0.63 -14.18
N ILE A 62 0.30 -0.27 -15.11
CA ILE A 62 1.65 -0.83 -15.20
C ILE A 62 2.60 0.31 -14.93
N SER A 63 3.38 0.20 -13.85
CA SER A 63 4.42 1.15 -13.50
C SER A 63 5.81 0.54 -13.71
N TRP A 64 6.80 1.38 -14.06
CA TRP A 64 8.18 0.95 -14.19
C TRP A 64 9.15 2.12 -14.07
N GLN A 65 10.43 1.83 -14.05
CA GLN A 65 11.52 2.80 -14.01
C GLN A 65 12.41 2.63 -15.24
N TYR A 66 12.87 3.73 -15.79
CA TYR A 66 13.85 3.76 -16.88
C TYR A 66 14.62 5.08 -16.84
N ASP A 67 15.96 5.01 -16.79
CA ASP A 67 16.88 6.16 -16.86
C ASP A 67 16.55 7.33 -15.87
N SER A 68 17.17 8.47 -16.09
CA SER A 68 17.02 9.70 -15.29
C SER A 68 16.35 10.84 -16.06
N ILE A 69 15.89 10.56 -17.27
CA ILE A 69 15.18 11.49 -18.15
C ILE A 69 13.86 10.87 -18.61
N VAL A 70 12.87 11.71 -18.85
CA VAL A 70 11.59 11.24 -19.42
C VAL A 70 11.71 11.21 -20.94
N VAL A 71 11.37 10.05 -21.49
CA VAL A 71 11.35 9.78 -22.94
C VAL A 71 9.98 9.24 -23.35
N PRO A 72 9.59 9.32 -24.63
CA PRO A 72 8.37 8.67 -25.11
C PRO A 72 8.40 7.18 -24.82
N SER A 73 7.35 6.70 -24.19
CA SER A 73 7.29 5.35 -23.64
C SER A 73 5.88 4.79 -23.73
N HIS A 74 5.76 3.48 -23.89
CA HIS A 74 4.47 2.82 -24.00
C HIS A 74 4.52 1.38 -23.48
N VAL A 75 3.37 0.81 -23.28
CA VAL A 75 3.18 -0.64 -23.10
C VAL A 75 2.69 -1.24 -24.40
N GLU A 76 3.31 -2.31 -24.85
CA GLU A 76 2.73 -3.21 -25.83
C GLU A 76 1.92 -4.27 -25.09
N LEU A 77 0.64 -4.37 -25.42
CA LEU A 77 -0.31 -5.30 -24.82
C LEU A 77 -0.90 -6.21 -25.89
N VAL A 78 -0.87 -7.50 -25.67
CA VAL A 78 -1.40 -8.52 -26.56
C VAL A 78 -2.51 -9.29 -25.86
N ASP A 79 -3.71 -9.28 -26.41
CA ASP A 79 -4.75 -10.24 -26.04
C ASP A 79 -4.40 -11.60 -26.63
N THR A 80 -4.16 -12.60 -25.79
CA THR A 80 -3.69 -13.91 -26.24
C THR A 80 -4.75 -14.69 -27.03
N LEU A 81 -6.02 -14.32 -26.94
CA LEU A 81 -7.11 -14.95 -27.67
C LEU A 81 -7.28 -14.36 -29.08
N SER A 82 -7.46 -13.03 -29.17
CA SER A 82 -7.63 -12.35 -30.46
C SER A 82 -6.32 -12.17 -31.23
N LYS A 83 -5.19 -12.23 -30.52
CA LYS A 83 -3.83 -11.90 -31.02
C LYS A 83 -3.64 -10.43 -31.41
N ASP A 84 -4.59 -9.58 -31.03
CA ASP A 84 -4.47 -8.16 -31.25
C ASP A 84 -3.40 -7.57 -30.35
N THR A 85 -2.55 -6.75 -30.95
CA THR A 85 -1.53 -5.99 -30.22
C THR A 85 -1.92 -4.53 -30.23
N ILE A 86 -1.98 -3.92 -29.04
CA ILE A 86 -2.23 -2.51 -28.88
C ILE A 86 -1.07 -1.85 -28.14
N GLN A 87 -0.80 -0.59 -28.49
CA GLN A 87 0.14 0.25 -27.77
C GLN A 87 -0.63 1.21 -26.87
N ILE A 88 -0.16 1.35 -25.64
CA ILE A 88 -0.77 2.22 -24.63
C ILE A 88 0.31 3.16 -24.14
N ASP A 89 0.15 4.44 -24.44
CA ASP A 89 1.11 5.47 -24.04
C ASP A 89 1.23 5.55 -22.52
N ALA A 90 2.44 5.81 -22.07
CA ALA A 90 2.77 5.98 -20.67
C ALA A 90 3.02 7.45 -20.33
N GLN A 91 2.65 7.83 -19.12
CA GLN A 91 3.05 9.09 -18.52
C GLN A 91 4.34 8.89 -17.74
N GLY A 92 5.36 9.71 -18.03
CA GLY A 92 6.64 9.72 -17.35
C GLY A 92 6.76 10.90 -16.39
N GLU A 93 7.39 10.70 -15.25
CA GLU A 93 7.70 11.73 -14.26
C GLU A 93 9.12 11.52 -13.72
N ILE A 94 9.90 12.63 -13.65
CA ILE A 94 11.20 12.59 -12.96
C ILE A 94 10.99 12.79 -11.48
N PHE A 95 11.54 11.88 -10.70
CA PHE A 95 11.64 12.04 -9.26
C PHE A 95 13.09 12.25 -8.83
N GLN A 96 13.34 13.36 -8.12
CA GLN A 96 14.60 13.62 -7.44
C GLN A 96 14.48 13.13 -6.01
N SER A 97 15.05 11.98 -5.75
CA SER A 97 15.19 11.44 -4.39
C SER A 97 16.45 11.98 -3.71
N ARG A 98 16.69 11.51 -2.50
CA ARG A 98 17.96 11.77 -1.78
C ARG A 98 19.15 11.02 -2.39
N SER A 99 18.91 9.95 -3.14
CA SER A 99 19.92 9.11 -3.78
C SER A 99 20.30 9.57 -5.20
N GLY A 100 19.39 10.28 -5.89
CA GLY A 100 19.59 10.67 -7.29
C GLY A 100 18.28 10.91 -8.03
N LYS A 101 18.36 11.06 -9.34
CA LYS A 101 17.22 11.21 -10.24
C LYS A 101 16.87 9.88 -10.88
N ALA A 102 15.58 9.60 -11.01
CA ALA A 102 15.05 8.51 -11.81
C ALA A 102 13.75 8.93 -12.49
N ALA A 103 13.48 8.42 -13.68
CA ALA A 103 12.21 8.60 -14.35
C ALA A 103 11.32 7.36 -14.08
N TYR A 104 10.12 7.63 -13.63
CA TYR A 104 9.07 6.65 -13.39
C TYR A 104 7.98 6.82 -14.41
N TYR A 105 7.42 5.71 -14.84
CA TYR A 105 6.40 5.67 -15.88
C TYR A 105 5.18 4.93 -15.38
N VAL A 106 4.02 5.33 -15.88
CA VAL A 106 2.78 4.60 -15.66
C VAL A 106 1.95 4.57 -16.95
N ALA A 107 1.51 3.38 -17.34
CA ALA A 107 0.52 3.17 -18.38
C ALA A 107 -0.79 2.66 -17.77
N LYS A 108 -1.92 3.21 -18.22
CA LYS A 108 -3.24 2.91 -17.69
C LYS A 108 -4.05 2.09 -18.69
N LEU A 109 -4.25 0.81 -18.39
CA LEU A 109 -5.02 -0.14 -19.18
C LEU A 109 -6.47 -0.11 -18.69
N ARG A 110 -7.40 0.43 -19.48
CA ARG A 110 -8.77 0.73 -19.01
C ARG A 110 -9.86 -0.15 -19.59
N THR A 111 -9.60 -0.83 -20.69
CA THR A 111 -10.63 -1.55 -21.47
C THR A 111 -10.32 -3.03 -21.64
N LEU A 112 -9.86 -3.64 -20.54
CA LEU A 112 -9.60 -5.08 -20.55
C LEU A 112 -10.93 -5.85 -20.57
N GLN A 113 -10.90 -7.01 -21.22
CA GLN A 113 -12.04 -7.92 -21.22
C GLN A 113 -11.94 -8.94 -20.09
N PRO A 114 -13.04 -9.39 -19.53
CA PRO A 114 -13.03 -10.44 -18.52
C PRO A 114 -12.60 -11.78 -19.12
N ASP A 115 -12.08 -12.66 -18.28
CA ASP A 115 -11.65 -14.01 -18.61
C ASP A 115 -10.65 -14.07 -19.79
N ARG A 116 -9.68 -13.16 -19.75
CA ARG A 116 -8.62 -13.05 -20.75
C ARG A 116 -7.24 -13.21 -20.14
N TYR A 117 -6.34 -13.79 -20.90
CA TYR A 117 -4.91 -13.71 -20.68
C TYR A 117 -4.34 -12.62 -21.58
N TYR A 118 -3.58 -11.74 -21.00
CA TYR A 118 -2.83 -10.70 -21.68
C TYR A 118 -1.34 -10.94 -21.47
N THR A 119 -0.56 -10.71 -22.53
CA THR A 119 0.89 -10.56 -22.40
C THR A 119 1.25 -9.12 -22.67
N TYR A 120 2.24 -8.61 -21.96
CA TYR A 120 2.69 -7.24 -22.12
C TYR A 120 4.18 -7.08 -21.91
N ARG A 121 4.72 -6.02 -22.48
CA ARG A 121 6.05 -5.52 -22.16
C ARG A 121 6.05 -4.00 -22.14
N VAL A 122 7.00 -3.39 -21.45
CA VAL A 122 7.18 -1.94 -21.42
C VAL A 122 8.32 -1.55 -22.36
N CYS A 123 8.16 -0.41 -23.00
CA CYS A 123 9.02 0.05 -24.09
C CYS A 123 9.46 1.50 -23.84
N ASN A 124 10.77 1.77 -23.96
CA ASN A 124 11.38 3.09 -23.85
C ASN A 124 12.46 3.22 -24.94
N GLU A 125 12.33 4.14 -25.88
CA GLU A 125 13.34 4.43 -26.94
C GLU A 125 13.89 3.18 -27.66
N GLY A 126 13.01 2.22 -27.97
CA GLY A 126 13.40 0.98 -28.66
C GLY A 126 13.96 -0.11 -27.74
N LYS A 127 14.17 0.16 -26.47
CA LYS A 127 14.48 -0.84 -25.44
C LYS A 127 13.20 -1.38 -24.82
N THR A 128 13.18 -2.67 -24.52
CA THR A 128 12.00 -3.35 -24.04
C THR A 128 12.32 -4.23 -22.84
N SER A 129 11.36 -4.34 -21.92
CA SER A 129 11.43 -5.37 -20.89
C SER A 129 11.22 -6.78 -21.46
N SER A 130 11.38 -7.79 -20.63
CA SER A 130 10.83 -9.12 -20.90
C SER A 130 9.32 -9.04 -21.05
N TRP A 131 8.73 -10.06 -21.70
CA TRP A 131 7.30 -10.24 -21.76
C TRP A 131 6.79 -10.81 -20.43
N TYR A 132 5.73 -10.21 -19.90
CA TYR A 132 4.99 -10.65 -18.73
C TYR A 132 3.58 -11.01 -19.11
N SER A 133 2.90 -11.77 -18.26
CA SER A 133 1.51 -12.18 -18.52
C SER A 133 0.67 -11.95 -17.26
N PHE A 134 -0.57 -11.55 -17.45
CA PHE A 134 -1.57 -11.52 -16.39
C PHE A 134 -2.92 -12.00 -16.90
N ARG A 135 -3.79 -12.34 -15.97
CA ARG A 135 -5.18 -12.73 -16.26
C ARG A 135 -6.14 -11.70 -15.66
N THR A 136 -7.21 -11.41 -16.37
CA THR A 136 -8.39 -10.76 -15.82
C THR A 136 -9.29 -11.79 -15.14
N TYR A 137 -10.17 -11.34 -14.26
CA TYR A 137 -11.04 -12.23 -13.49
C TYR A 137 -11.88 -13.15 -14.40
N ASN A 138 -12.22 -14.33 -13.90
CA ASN A 138 -13.02 -15.31 -14.60
C ASN A 138 -14.50 -15.14 -14.24
N GLN A 139 -15.33 -14.81 -15.23
CA GLN A 139 -16.77 -14.66 -15.01
C GLN A 139 -17.47 -15.97 -14.67
N SER A 140 -16.96 -17.12 -15.11
CA SER A 140 -17.57 -18.42 -14.84
C SER A 140 -17.38 -18.89 -13.40
N THR A 141 -16.32 -18.40 -12.72
CA THR A 141 -16.03 -18.67 -11.31
C THR A 141 -16.37 -17.48 -10.40
N ARG A 142 -17.37 -16.71 -10.78
CA ARG A 142 -17.70 -15.42 -10.18
C ARG A 142 -17.88 -15.43 -8.66
N ASN A 143 -18.18 -16.57 -8.06
CA ASN A 143 -18.36 -16.72 -6.62
C ASN A 143 -17.23 -17.51 -5.95
N ASP A 144 -16.20 -17.89 -6.69
CA ASP A 144 -15.09 -18.70 -6.23
C ASP A 144 -13.77 -18.07 -6.75
N TYR A 145 -13.22 -17.18 -5.95
CA TYR A 145 -11.96 -16.49 -6.22
C TYR A 145 -11.19 -16.29 -4.93
N SER A 146 -9.88 -16.21 -5.02
CA SER A 146 -9.03 -16.02 -3.85
C SER A 146 -8.01 -14.91 -4.06
N PHE A 147 -7.55 -14.35 -2.95
CA PHE A 147 -6.43 -13.42 -2.93
C PHE A 147 -5.50 -13.73 -1.75
N MET A 148 -4.26 -13.34 -1.87
CA MET A 148 -3.31 -13.42 -0.77
C MET A 148 -3.22 -12.09 -0.04
N TYR A 149 -3.32 -12.15 1.29
CA TYR A 149 -3.02 -11.01 2.16
C TYR A 149 -1.67 -11.20 2.84
N VAL A 150 -0.85 -10.15 2.79
CA VAL A 150 0.47 -10.12 3.44
C VAL A 150 0.70 -8.75 4.06
N GLY A 151 1.02 -8.69 5.34
CA GLY A 151 1.46 -7.47 6.03
C GLY A 151 2.97 -7.50 6.26
N ASP A 152 3.57 -6.31 6.40
CA ASP A 152 4.92 -6.14 6.95
C ASP A 152 5.99 -6.99 6.24
N VAL A 153 6.04 -6.92 4.92
CA VAL A 153 7.00 -7.70 4.11
C VAL A 153 8.42 -7.39 4.50
N GLN A 154 8.80 -6.11 4.50
CA GLN A 154 10.09 -5.58 4.97
C GLN A 154 11.27 -6.53 4.70
N ASP A 155 11.26 -7.17 3.54
CA ASP A 155 12.30 -8.14 3.17
C ASP A 155 13.63 -7.43 3.02
N SER A 156 14.42 -7.46 4.06
CA SER A 156 15.72 -6.82 4.08
C SER A 156 16.79 -7.61 3.34
N ILE A 157 16.48 -8.84 2.87
CA ILE A 157 17.57 -9.70 2.46
C ILE A 157 17.15 -10.73 1.39
N ASN A 158 17.65 -10.54 0.17
CA ASN A 158 17.92 -11.63 -0.78
C ASN A 158 16.71 -12.48 -1.19
N GLY A 159 15.50 -11.90 -1.22
CA GLY A 159 14.36 -12.56 -1.84
C GLY A 159 13.70 -13.66 -1.00
N LYS A 160 13.79 -13.62 0.33
CA LYS A 160 13.01 -14.52 1.19
C LYS A 160 11.53 -14.35 0.96
N ALA A 161 11.04 -13.11 0.84
CA ALA A 161 9.66 -12.82 0.54
C ALA A 161 9.25 -13.46 -0.79
N ASN A 162 10.07 -13.35 -1.82
CA ASN A 162 9.82 -13.97 -3.12
C ASN A 162 9.66 -15.48 -3.00
N HIS A 163 10.51 -16.15 -2.22
CA HIS A 163 10.41 -17.59 -1.97
C HIS A 163 9.06 -17.95 -1.31
N PHE A 164 8.67 -17.23 -0.26
CA PHE A 164 7.40 -17.47 0.43
C PHE A 164 6.19 -17.20 -0.47
N PHE A 165 6.21 -16.16 -1.28
CA PHE A 165 5.12 -15.86 -2.21
C PHE A 165 4.99 -16.96 -3.27
N ARG A 166 6.10 -17.46 -3.82
CA ARG A 166 6.09 -18.59 -4.77
C ARG A 166 5.57 -19.87 -4.14
N GLU A 167 6.00 -20.18 -2.93
CA GLU A 167 5.51 -21.35 -2.18
C GLU A 167 4.01 -21.22 -1.90
N ALA A 168 3.54 -20.04 -1.48
CA ALA A 168 2.14 -19.78 -1.26
C ALA A 168 1.31 -19.93 -2.55
N LEU A 169 1.79 -19.41 -3.67
CA LEU A 169 1.14 -19.56 -4.98
C LEU A 169 1.12 -21.04 -5.45
N GLN A 170 2.14 -21.82 -5.15
CA GLN A 170 2.12 -23.26 -5.43
C GLN A 170 1.03 -23.99 -4.65
N ARG A 171 0.78 -23.59 -3.40
CA ARG A 171 -0.26 -24.16 -2.53
C ARG A 171 -1.66 -23.65 -2.86
N HIS A 172 -1.75 -22.40 -3.37
CA HIS A 172 -2.98 -21.70 -3.70
C HIS A 172 -2.92 -21.15 -5.13
N PRO A 173 -2.97 -22.02 -6.15
CA PRO A 173 -2.82 -21.64 -7.56
C PRO A 173 -4.03 -20.86 -8.11
N ASP A 174 -5.13 -20.84 -7.38
CA ASP A 174 -6.35 -20.07 -7.64
C ASP A 174 -6.25 -18.60 -7.23
N THR A 175 -5.11 -18.17 -6.65
CA THR A 175 -4.88 -16.77 -6.27
C THR A 175 -4.92 -15.86 -7.49
N GLU A 176 -5.74 -14.81 -7.41
CA GLU A 176 -5.92 -13.88 -8.51
C GLU A 176 -5.16 -12.57 -8.33
N PHE A 177 -4.92 -12.14 -7.09
CA PHE A 177 -4.19 -10.91 -6.76
C PHE A 177 -3.61 -10.92 -5.35
N PHE A 178 -2.78 -9.92 -5.05
CA PHE A 178 -2.20 -9.72 -3.73
C PHE A 178 -2.73 -8.46 -3.08
N VAL A 179 -2.95 -8.52 -1.77
CA VAL A 179 -3.26 -7.38 -0.91
C VAL A 179 -2.16 -7.25 0.13
N PHE A 180 -1.48 -6.10 0.16
CA PHE A 180 -0.43 -5.81 1.12
C PHE A 180 -0.92 -4.82 2.18
N GLY A 181 -0.70 -5.18 3.44
CA GLY A 181 -1.11 -4.42 4.62
C GLY A 181 -0.18 -3.27 5.00
N GLY A 182 0.66 -2.78 4.09
CA GLY A 182 1.67 -1.75 4.36
C GLY A 182 3.00 -2.32 4.85
N ASP A 183 3.97 -1.43 5.07
CA ASP A 183 5.35 -1.77 5.42
C ASP A 183 5.96 -2.79 4.43
N LEU A 184 5.81 -2.50 3.13
CA LEU A 184 6.44 -3.28 2.07
C LEU A 184 7.97 -3.14 2.13
N THR A 185 8.44 -1.94 2.43
CA THR A 185 9.86 -1.62 2.55
C THR A 185 10.26 -1.37 4.00
N GLU A 186 11.49 -1.73 4.39
CA GLU A 186 12.02 -1.47 5.74
C GLU A 186 12.24 0.03 6.00
N ARG A 187 12.57 0.81 4.98
CA ARG A 187 12.75 2.27 5.02
C ARG A 187 12.48 2.83 3.63
N PRO A 188 12.04 4.08 3.53
CA PRO A 188 11.79 4.70 2.22
C PRO A 188 13.12 5.20 1.60
N THR A 189 14.03 4.28 1.36
CA THR A 189 15.33 4.49 0.71
C THR A 189 15.42 3.66 -0.57
N GLU A 190 16.29 4.07 -1.48
CA GLU A 190 16.47 3.40 -2.77
C GLU A 190 16.86 1.93 -2.62
N GLN A 191 17.76 1.63 -1.66
CA GLN A 191 18.21 0.26 -1.39
C GLN A 191 17.06 -0.64 -0.92
N ARG A 192 16.19 -0.09 -0.06
CA ARG A 192 15.06 -0.84 0.48
C ARG A 192 13.96 -1.03 -0.56
N TRP A 193 13.76 -0.05 -1.43
CA TRP A 193 12.89 -0.22 -2.59
C TRP A 193 13.40 -1.30 -3.54
N GLU A 194 14.71 -1.39 -3.76
CA GLU A 194 15.31 -2.48 -4.56
C GLU A 194 14.99 -3.85 -3.95
N GLU A 195 15.07 -3.98 -2.63
CA GLU A 195 14.71 -5.21 -1.91
C GLU A 195 13.21 -5.56 -2.14
N THR A 196 12.33 -4.56 -2.06
CA THR A 196 10.90 -4.72 -2.35
C THR A 196 10.66 -5.24 -3.77
N TYR A 197 11.31 -4.65 -4.77
CA TYR A 197 11.19 -5.11 -6.16
C TYR A 197 11.70 -6.54 -6.35
N ARG A 198 12.80 -6.91 -5.70
CA ARG A 198 13.31 -8.30 -5.73
C ARG A 198 12.35 -9.27 -5.04
N GLY A 199 11.74 -8.85 -3.94
CA GLY A 199 10.71 -9.64 -3.25
C GLY A 199 9.49 -9.90 -4.13
N LEU A 200 9.13 -8.94 -4.97
CA LEU A 200 8.00 -9.03 -5.90
C LEU A 200 8.37 -9.53 -7.30
N ASP A 201 9.63 -9.90 -7.55
CA ASP A 201 10.08 -10.32 -8.88
C ASP A 201 9.28 -11.50 -9.42
N SER A 202 8.86 -11.38 -10.67
CA SER A 202 7.97 -12.27 -11.42
C SER A 202 6.56 -12.49 -10.81
N ILE A 203 6.29 -11.91 -9.65
CA ILE A 203 4.97 -11.94 -8.99
C ILE A 203 4.25 -10.62 -9.26
N GLY A 204 4.89 -9.50 -8.93
CA GLY A 204 4.32 -8.17 -9.14
C GLY A 204 4.10 -7.78 -10.61
N GLN A 205 4.66 -8.53 -11.55
CA GLN A 205 4.40 -8.36 -12.98
C GLN A 205 3.19 -9.19 -13.47
N GLN A 206 2.79 -10.21 -12.72
CA GLN A 206 1.76 -11.17 -13.16
C GLN A 206 0.47 -11.07 -12.35
N TYR A 207 0.60 -10.79 -11.06
CA TYR A 207 -0.53 -10.67 -10.15
C TYR A 207 -0.74 -9.20 -9.79
N PRO A 208 -1.94 -8.64 -10.02
CA PRO A 208 -2.22 -7.27 -9.63
C PRO A 208 -2.05 -7.08 -8.13
N VAL A 209 -1.45 -5.95 -7.75
CA VAL A 209 -1.18 -5.61 -6.36
C VAL A 209 -2.17 -4.55 -5.88
N ILE A 210 -2.68 -4.74 -4.69
CA ILE A 210 -3.35 -3.74 -3.86
C ILE A 210 -2.46 -3.50 -2.64
N THR A 211 -2.18 -2.27 -2.26
CA THR A 211 -1.40 -1.98 -1.06
C THR A 211 -1.87 -0.72 -0.35
N VAL A 212 -1.89 -0.77 0.97
CA VAL A 212 -2.00 0.43 1.81
C VAL A 212 -0.61 0.88 2.24
N THR A 213 -0.49 2.11 2.71
CA THR A 213 0.77 2.60 3.28
C THR A 213 0.98 2.07 4.68
N GLY A 214 2.19 1.64 4.99
CA GLY A 214 2.66 1.42 6.35
C GLY A 214 3.48 2.61 6.87
N ASN A 215 3.94 2.55 8.12
CA ASN A 215 4.72 3.65 8.69
C ASN A 215 6.17 3.70 8.15
N HIS A 216 6.65 2.61 7.55
CA HIS A 216 7.96 2.52 6.93
C HIS A 216 8.01 3.14 5.52
N GLU A 217 6.88 3.41 4.88
CA GLU A 217 6.81 4.18 3.63
C GLU A 217 6.87 5.70 3.86
N TYR A 218 6.81 6.16 5.11
CA TYR A 218 6.81 7.57 5.48
C TYR A 218 8.19 8.09 5.91
N LEU A 219 8.55 9.26 5.39
CA LEU A 219 9.63 10.07 5.92
C LEU A 219 9.24 10.67 7.26
N LYS A 220 10.19 10.66 8.19
CA LYS A 220 10.01 11.12 9.55
C LYS A 220 10.20 12.63 9.64
N TYR A 221 9.09 13.34 9.77
CA TYR A 221 9.01 14.77 10.03
C TYR A 221 7.99 15.01 11.14
N ILE A 222 7.84 16.27 11.62
CA ILE A 222 6.79 16.65 12.58
C ILE A 222 5.41 16.26 12.04
N ILE A 223 5.15 16.54 10.76
CA ILE A 223 4.04 15.99 9.99
C ILE A 223 4.67 14.97 9.04
N ARG A 224 4.29 13.72 9.18
CA ARG A 224 4.83 12.63 8.36
C ARG A 224 4.56 12.88 6.88
N LYS A 225 5.53 12.62 6.06
CA LYS A 225 5.42 12.77 4.60
C LYS A 225 5.63 11.42 3.93
N LEU A 226 4.61 10.97 3.19
CA LEU A 226 4.77 9.79 2.35
C LEU A 226 5.92 10.01 1.37
N GLU A 227 6.79 9.03 1.26
CA GLU A 227 7.87 9.07 0.29
C GLU A 227 7.30 8.92 -1.14
N ARG A 228 7.70 9.81 -2.03
CA ARG A 228 7.08 9.97 -3.37
C ARG A 228 7.15 8.71 -4.23
N ARG A 229 8.17 7.86 -4.07
CA ARG A 229 8.28 6.60 -4.82
C ARG A 229 7.06 5.72 -4.65
N PHE A 230 6.46 5.68 -3.45
CA PHE A 230 5.25 4.91 -3.21
C PHE A 230 4.15 5.26 -4.21
N SER A 231 3.81 6.53 -4.36
CA SER A 231 2.74 6.95 -5.26
C SER A 231 3.11 6.95 -6.76
N LEU A 232 4.40 6.92 -7.08
CA LEU A 232 4.88 6.71 -8.46
C LEU A 232 4.79 5.25 -8.88
N VAL A 233 4.96 4.35 -7.93
CA VAL A 233 4.90 2.89 -8.12
C VAL A 233 3.45 2.40 -8.06
N PHE A 234 2.72 2.82 -7.03
CA PHE A 234 1.34 2.41 -6.75
C PHE A 234 0.39 3.56 -7.12
N SER A 235 0.11 3.72 -8.41
CA SER A 235 -0.70 4.84 -8.91
C SER A 235 -2.20 4.49 -8.93
N TYR A 236 -2.79 4.31 -7.74
CA TYR A 236 -4.24 4.12 -7.60
C TYR A 236 -4.99 5.42 -7.85
N TYR A 237 -6.28 5.29 -8.16
CA TYR A 237 -7.18 6.44 -8.18
C TYR A 237 -7.50 6.88 -6.76
N LEU A 238 -7.05 8.08 -6.42
CA LEU A 238 -7.30 8.70 -5.12
C LEU A 238 -8.49 9.64 -5.23
N ASP A 239 -9.43 9.52 -4.28
CA ASP A 239 -10.56 10.44 -4.22
C ASP A 239 -10.08 11.83 -3.78
N SER A 240 -10.50 12.85 -4.51
CA SER A 240 -10.15 14.24 -4.19
C SER A 240 -10.62 14.70 -2.79
N MET A 241 -11.64 14.04 -2.24
CA MET A 241 -12.16 14.31 -0.89
C MET A 241 -11.11 14.08 0.22
N VAL A 242 -10.20 13.13 0.01
CA VAL A 242 -9.17 12.76 0.99
C VAL A 242 -7.81 13.42 0.73
N GLY A 243 -7.71 14.24 -0.31
CA GLY A 243 -6.49 15.01 -0.63
C GLY A 243 -5.30 14.11 -0.93
N GLU A 244 -4.17 14.36 -0.28
CA GLU A 244 -2.91 13.63 -0.48
C GLU A 244 -2.85 12.26 0.21
N ASN A 245 -3.90 11.85 0.94
CA ASN A 245 -3.90 10.54 1.60
C ASN A 245 -4.02 9.42 0.57
N GLN A 246 -3.34 8.31 0.84
CA GLN A 246 -3.42 7.10 0.00
C GLN A 246 -4.67 6.30 0.37
N VAL A 247 -5.83 6.87 0.04
CA VAL A 247 -7.15 6.33 0.38
C VAL A 247 -7.92 6.11 -0.90
N TYR A 248 -8.38 4.89 -1.11
CA TYR A 248 -9.09 4.52 -2.32
C TYR A 248 -9.98 3.30 -2.09
N THR A 249 -10.87 3.04 -3.02
CA THR A 249 -11.71 1.85 -3.04
C THR A 249 -11.61 1.15 -4.38
N LEU A 250 -11.77 -0.15 -4.36
CA LEU A 250 -11.71 -1.03 -5.51
C LEU A 250 -12.86 -2.03 -5.44
N LYS A 251 -13.53 -2.26 -6.55
CA LYS A 251 -14.49 -3.36 -6.70
C LYS A 251 -13.83 -4.52 -7.43
N TYR A 252 -14.02 -5.70 -6.90
CA TYR A 252 -13.60 -6.95 -7.54
C TYR A 252 -14.71 -7.99 -7.39
N ASN A 253 -15.34 -8.34 -8.50
CA ASN A 253 -16.48 -9.24 -8.51
C ASN A 253 -17.62 -8.77 -7.59
N ASP A 254 -17.97 -9.52 -6.57
CA ASP A 254 -18.99 -9.17 -5.56
C ASP A 254 -18.40 -8.57 -4.27
N MET A 255 -17.10 -8.25 -4.29
CA MET A 255 -16.34 -7.67 -3.18
C MET A 255 -16.03 -6.19 -3.45
N GLN A 256 -16.03 -5.39 -2.39
CA GLN A 256 -15.46 -4.05 -2.40
C GLN A 256 -14.43 -3.91 -1.28
N ILE A 257 -13.24 -3.46 -1.66
CA ILE A 257 -12.11 -3.23 -0.77
C ILE A 257 -11.98 -1.72 -0.54
N PHE A 258 -11.85 -1.32 0.73
CA PHE A 258 -11.64 0.07 1.16
C PHE A 258 -10.26 0.17 1.78
N CYS A 259 -9.36 0.85 1.12
CA CYS A 259 -7.97 1.04 1.54
C CYS A 259 -7.81 2.36 2.26
N LEU A 260 -7.26 2.34 3.49
CA LEU A 260 -7.10 3.50 4.35
C LEU A 260 -5.62 3.76 4.65
N ASP A 261 -5.28 5.03 4.80
CA ASP A 261 -3.95 5.49 5.20
C ASP A 261 -3.93 5.78 6.71
N SER A 262 -3.72 4.75 7.49
CA SER A 262 -3.76 4.83 8.96
C SER A 262 -2.53 5.49 9.60
N ASN A 263 -1.54 5.92 8.79
CA ASN A 263 -0.31 6.54 9.27
C ASN A 263 -0.41 8.04 9.49
N ARG A 264 -1.52 8.62 9.08
CA ARG A 264 -1.72 10.06 9.12
C ARG A 264 -2.14 10.55 10.50
N GLU A 265 -1.97 11.83 10.74
CA GLU A 265 -2.36 12.53 11.95
C GLU A 265 -3.90 12.59 12.11
N PHE A 266 -4.38 12.82 13.31
CA PHE A 266 -5.79 12.76 13.69
C PHE A 266 -6.76 13.48 12.73
N PHE A 267 -6.43 14.68 12.27
CA PHE A 267 -7.32 15.44 11.38
C PHE A 267 -7.43 14.83 9.96
N TYR A 268 -6.39 14.13 9.48
CA TYR A 268 -6.48 13.38 8.24
C TYR A 268 -7.31 12.09 8.43
N LEU A 269 -7.19 11.43 9.58
CA LEU A 269 -8.04 10.27 9.90
C LEU A 269 -9.51 10.65 9.96
N TRP A 270 -9.83 11.86 10.45
CA TRP A 270 -11.20 12.37 10.44
C TRP A 270 -11.77 12.53 9.02
N THR A 271 -10.98 13.02 8.09
CA THR A 271 -11.37 13.13 6.69
C THR A 271 -11.59 11.74 6.07
N GLN A 272 -10.69 10.80 6.36
CA GLN A 272 -10.83 9.41 5.92
C GLN A 272 -12.07 8.73 6.51
N LYS A 273 -12.39 8.99 7.77
CA LYS A 273 -13.63 8.50 8.39
C LYS A 273 -14.87 8.92 7.61
N LYS A 274 -14.98 10.19 7.26
CA LYS A 274 -16.11 10.70 6.46
C LYS A 274 -16.18 10.04 5.10
N TRP A 275 -15.04 9.93 4.43
CA TRP A 275 -14.95 9.26 3.15
C TRP A 275 -15.37 7.79 3.25
N LEU A 276 -14.84 7.05 4.22
CA LEU A 276 -15.19 5.64 4.41
C LEU A 276 -16.70 5.47 4.67
N GLU A 277 -17.26 6.29 5.52
CA GLU A 277 -18.70 6.29 5.81
C GLU A 277 -19.54 6.50 4.54
N GLU A 278 -19.17 7.47 3.69
CA GLU A 278 -19.85 7.70 2.42
C GLU A 278 -19.70 6.53 1.44
N GLN A 279 -18.53 5.92 1.37
CA GLN A 279 -18.30 4.78 0.49
C GLN A 279 -19.06 3.53 0.98
N LEU A 280 -19.08 3.26 2.28
CA LEU A 280 -19.83 2.16 2.86
C LEU A 280 -21.35 2.33 2.67
N LYS A 281 -21.88 3.55 2.83
CA LYS A 281 -23.30 3.87 2.55
C LYS A 281 -23.70 3.60 1.09
N LYS A 282 -22.78 3.82 0.15
CA LYS A 282 -23.01 3.62 -1.29
C LYS A 282 -22.77 2.17 -1.74
N SER A 283 -22.10 1.39 -0.92
CA SER A 283 -21.69 0.04 -1.27
C SER A 283 -22.87 -0.93 -1.25
N ASN A 284 -23.05 -1.63 -2.37
CA ASN A 284 -23.94 -2.77 -2.50
C ASN A 284 -23.18 -4.10 -2.68
N ALA A 285 -21.88 -4.10 -2.40
CA ALA A 285 -21.06 -5.31 -2.47
C ALA A 285 -21.52 -6.34 -1.44
N ARG A 286 -21.46 -7.61 -1.82
CA ARG A 286 -21.72 -8.73 -0.91
C ARG A 286 -20.67 -8.79 0.20
N TRP A 287 -19.39 -8.59 -0.18
CA TRP A 287 -18.26 -8.60 0.74
C TRP A 287 -17.64 -7.21 0.82
N LYS A 288 -17.59 -6.66 2.02
CA LYS A 288 -16.95 -5.37 2.33
C LYS A 288 -15.69 -5.64 3.13
N ILE A 289 -14.54 -5.26 2.58
CA ILE A 289 -13.24 -5.49 3.20
C ILE A 289 -12.56 -4.14 3.42
N VAL A 290 -12.14 -3.88 4.65
CA VAL A 290 -11.33 -2.70 5.00
C VAL A 290 -9.88 -3.14 5.16
N VAL A 291 -8.95 -2.41 4.55
CA VAL A 291 -7.51 -2.64 4.65
C VAL A 291 -6.86 -1.39 5.22
N LEU A 292 -6.12 -1.54 6.29
CA LEU A 292 -5.32 -0.47 6.91
C LEU A 292 -4.09 -1.08 7.58
N HIS A 293 -3.04 -0.27 7.77
CA HIS A 293 -1.81 -0.80 8.34
C HIS A 293 -1.88 -1.00 9.86
N HIS A 294 -2.23 0.06 10.62
CA HIS A 294 -2.27 -0.03 12.07
C HIS A 294 -3.50 -0.81 12.56
N PRO A 295 -3.34 -1.81 13.43
CA PRO A 295 -4.45 -2.61 13.91
C PRO A 295 -5.41 -1.78 14.78
N LEU A 296 -6.71 -2.01 14.59
CA LEU A 296 -7.75 -1.42 15.44
C LEU A 296 -7.66 -2.00 16.87
N TYR A 297 -7.29 -3.27 16.97
CA TYR A 297 -7.05 -3.98 18.23
C TYR A 297 -5.66 -4.58 18.20
N SER A 298 -4.78 -4.10 19.08
CA SER A 298 -3.43 -4.60 19.20
C SER A 298 -3.35 -5.85 20.03
N ILE A 299 -2.55 -6.82 19.60
CA ILE A 299 -2.24 -8.02 20.38
C ILE A 299 -1.02 -7.85 21.27
N LYS A 300 -0.23 -6.81 21.06
CA LYS A 300 0.95 -6.50 21.88
C LYS A 300 0.63 -5.72 23.16
N GLY A 301 -0.64 -5.44 23.44
CA GLY A 301 -1.10 -4.86 24.70
C GLY A 301 -0.70 -3.39 24.93
N SER A 302 -0.21 -2.68 23.91
CA SER A 302 0.05 -1.25 24.00
C SER A 302 -1.26 -0.44 24.01
N MET A 303 -1.18 0.86 24.28
CA MET A 303 -2.36 1.78 24.21
C MET A 303 -2.82 2.04 22.76
N ASN A 304 -2.62 1.09 21.94
CA ASN A 304 -3.28 0.77 20.68
C ASN A 304 -3.89 1.92 19.94
N ASN A 305 -3.28 2.30 18.92
CA ASN A 305 -3.90 3.02 17.79
C ASN A 305 -5.29 3.58 18.08
N LEU A 306 -5.43 4.20 19.29
CA LEU A 306 -6.71 4.65 19.82
C LEU A 306 -7.46 5.55 18.83
N PHE A 307 -6.70 6.37 18.08
CA PHE A 307 -7.30 7.26 17.09
C PHE A 307 -7.89 6.47 15.92
N GLN A 308 -7.16 5.49 15.38
CA GLN A 308 -7.63 4.64 14.28
C GLN A 308 -8.87 3.85 14.73
N ARG A 309 -8.80 3.23 15.90
CA ARG A 309 -9.93 2.49 16.48
C ARG A 309 -11.16 3.37 16.67
N THR A 310 -11.00 4.54 17.30
CA THR A 310 -12.12 5.47 17.55
C THR A 310 -12.73 5.99 16.24
N MET A 311 -11.91 6.14 15.20
CA MET A 311 -12.39 6.64 13.91
C MET A 311 -13.10 5.57 13.09
N PHE A 312 -12.53 4.37 13.01
CA PHE A 312 -12.94 3.39 12.01
C PHE A 312 -13.79 2.24 12.58
N ASN A 313 -13.56 1.80 13.83
CA ASN A 313 -14.28 0.68 14.39
C ASN A 313 -15.82 0.87 14.43
N PRO A 314 -16.35 2.05 14.79
CA PRO A 314 -17.81 2.27 14.75
C PRO A 314 -18.40 2.09 13.35
N LEU A 315 -17.66 2.46 12.29
CA LEU A 315 -18.11 2.28 10.92
C LEU A 315 -18.06 0.80 10.48
N VAL A 316 -17.03 0.06 10.94
CA VAL A 316 -16.93 -1.38 10.70
C VAL A 316 -18.16 -2.11 11.24
N GLU A 317 -18.56 -1.78 12.44
CA GLU A 317 -19.74 -2.37 13.11
C GLU A 317 -21.07 -1.89 12.47
N GLU A 318 -21.24 -0.60 12.28
CA GLU A 318 -22.49 0.02 11.78
C GLU A 318 -22.85 -0.44 10.37
N TYR A 319 -21.82 -0.56 9.48
CA TYR A 319 -22.05 -0.89 8.06
C TYR A 319 -21.80 -2.36 7.72
N GLY A 320 -21.58 -3.21 8.72
CA GLY A 320 -21.40 -4.64 8.55
C GLY A 320 -20.21 -4.95 7.61
N VAL A 321 -19.01 -4.45 7.95
CA VAL A 321 -17.78 -4.81 7.25
C VAL A 321 -17.45 -6.27 7.56
N ASP A 322 -17.24 -7.09 6.54
CA ASP A 322 -17.06 -8.53 6.68
C ASP A 322 -15.65 -8.92 7.16
N LEU A 323 -14.63 -8.12 6.79
CA LEU A 323 -13.24 -8.39 7.11
C LEU A 323 -12.44 -7.10 7.24
N VAL A 324 -11.58 -7.02 8.26
CA VAL A 324 -10.59 -5.97 8.42
C VAL A 324 -9.19 -6.59 8.37
N LEU A 325 -8.39 -6.20 7.39
CA LEU A 325 -7.02 -6.68 7.20
C LEU A 325 -6.04 -5.65 7.72
N GLN A 326 -5.10 -6.07 8.58
CA GLN A 326 -4.25 -5.18 9.36
C GLN A 326 -2.83 -5.75 9.47
N GLY A 327 -1.82 -4.89 9.56
CA GLY A 327 -0.39 -5.23 9.70
C GLY A 327 0.21 -4.68 10.99
N HIS A 328 1.47 -4.15 10.89
CA HIS A 328 2.20 -3.40 11.90
C HIS A 328 2.79 -4.22 13.06
N GLU A 329 2.14 -5.27 13.51
CA GLU A 329 2.56 -5.95 14.74
C GLU A 329 3.44 -7.18 14.51
N HIS A 330 3.79 -7.50 13.27
CA HIS A 330 4.63 -8.66 12.91
C HIS A 330 4.20 -9.95 13.63
N ALA A 331 2.90 -10.17 13.71
CA ALA A 331 2.32 -11.33 14.36
C ALA A 331 0.98 -11.68 13.73
N TYR A 332 0.67 -12.94 13.66
CA TYR A 332 -0.63 -13.40 13.21
C TYR A 332 -1.62 -13.45 14.37
N ALA A 333 -2.74 -12.78 14.21
CA ALA A 333 -3.89 -12.91 15.08
C ALA A 333 -5.17 -12.85 14.25
N ARG A 334 -6.19 -13.55 14.71
CA ARG A 334 -7.54 -13.47 14.18
C ARG A 334 -8.49 -13.20 15.34
N MET A 335 -9.30 -12.19 15.18
CA MET A 335 -10.32 -11.81 16.14
C MET A 335 -11.69 -11.90 15.45
N THR A 336 -12.70 -12.28 16.19
CA THR A 336 -14.09 -12.22 15.76
C THR A 336 -14.81 -11.28 16.73
N ALA A 337 -15.38 -10.20 16.22
CA ALA A 337 -16.22 -9.34 17.02
C ALA A 337 -17.53 -10.09 17.33
N HIS A 338 -17.95 -10.04 18.59
CA HIS A 338 -19.26 -10.52 19.01
C HIS A 338 -20.17 -9.32 19.25
N GLY A 339 -21.35 -9.34 18.68
CA GLY A 339 -22.42 -8.38 19.01
C GLY A 339 -22.90 -8.54 20.45
N GLU A 340 -23.70 -7.60 20.93
CA GLU A 340 -24.28 -7.62 22.29
C GLU A 340 -25.04 -8.92 22.60
N ASN A 341 -25.50 -9.64 21.58
CA ASN A 341 -26.24 -10.90 21.70
C ASN A 341 -25.35 -12.14 21.53
N GLY A 342 -24.01 -12.00 21.47
CA GLY A 342 -23.07 -13.11 21.28
C GLY A 342 -23.01 -13.68 19.87
N GLU A 343 -23.66 -13.04 18.90
CA GLU A 343 -23.52 -13.42 17.50
C GLU A 343 -22.18 -12.91 16.94
N ALA A 344 -21.55 -13.73 16.11
CA ALA A 344 -20.29 -13.37 15.46
C ALA A 344 -20.52 -12.23 14.48
N GLN A 345 -19.91 -11.08 14.73
CA GLN A 345 -19.76 -10.01 13.78
C GLN A 345 -18.45 -10.17 13.01
N ALA A 346 -18.18 -9.35 12.00
CA ALA A 346 -17.05 -9.47 11.11
C ALA A 346 -15.73 -9.86 11.80
N PRO A 347 -14.95 -10.78 11.25
CA PRO A 347 -13.61 -11.08 11.75
C PRO A 347 -12.69 -9.86 11.53
N VAL A 348 -11.97 -9.48 12.56
CA VAL A 348 -11.01 -8.38 12.55
C VAL A 348 -9.59 -8.94 12.57
#